data_bcb409e35bac09803d2ad4dd7ab5cb29
#
_entry.id   bcb409e35bac09803d2ad4dd7ab5cb29
#
_cell.length_a   1.000
_cell.length_b   1.000
_cell.length_c   1.000
_cell.angle_alpha   90.00
_cell.angle_beta   90.00
_cell.angle_gamma   90.00
#
_symmetry.space_group_name_H-M   'P 1'
#
loop_
_entity.id
_entity.type
_entity.pdbx_description
1 polymer ?
#
loop_
_entity_poly.entity_id
_entity_poly.type
_entity_poly.pdbx_seq_one_letter_code
_entity_poly.pdbx_strand_id
1 'polypeptide(L)'
;FGSFLRTKEYGAMKLMLYLVGGSVLVWVAILAVYVEAGRAGSPTFSLQILGQLAQNGAFSEGFQNWVFPLFMVGFGVLAGLWPFHTWSPDGHVAAPTAVSMLHAGVLMKLGAYGIIRVGLTLLPDGADAWMPVLITLGTVNVLYGAVSAMSQTDLKYVIGYSSVSHMGYVLMGIATLDRIGMGGAVL
;
A
#
# COMPACT_ATOMS: atom_id res chain seq x y z
N PHE A 1 -2.05 21.90 -4.55
CA PHE A 1 -0.73 22.31 -4.08
C PHE A 1 -0.52 23.82 -4.24
N GLY A 2 -0.60 24.59 -3.12
CA GLY A 2 -0.39 26.06 -3.08
C GLY A 2 1.08 26.48 -2.88
N SER A 3 2.04 25.66 -3.32
CA SER A 3 3.47 25.93 -3.20
C SER A 3 3.95 26.98 -4.21
N PHE A 4 4.97 27.77 -3.86
CA PHE A 4 5.65 28.71 -4.77
C PHE A 4 6.66 28.03 -5.72
N LEU A 5 6.85 26.72 -5.60
CA LEU A 5 7.79 25.96 -6.43
C LEU A 5 7.28 25.82 -7.87
N ARG A 6 8.19 25.96 -8.85
CA ARG A 6 7.88 25.77 -10.27
C ARG A 6 7.46 24.34 -10.62
N THR A 7 7.88 23.35 -9.82
CA THR A 7 7.62 21.92 -10.03
C THR A 7 6.33 21.42 -9.37
N LYS A 8 5.54 22.32 -8.74
CA LYS A 8 4.31 21.96 -8.02
C LYS A 8 3.28 21.22 -8.88
N GLU A 9 3.12 21.64 -10.12
CA GLU A 9 2.15 21.04 -11.05
C GLU A 9 2.56 19.62 -11.44
N TYR A 10 3.84 19.41 -11.72
CA TYR A 10 4.39 18.09 -12.00
C TYR A 10 4.23 17.13 -10.80
N GLY A 11 4.60 17.57 -9.60
CA GLY A 11 4.45 16.78 -8.40
C GLY A 11 2.99 16.43 -8.09
N ALA A 12 2.07 17.39 -8.29
CA ALA A 12 0.64 17.16 -8.10
C ALA A 12 0.07 16.17 -9.12
N MET A 13 0.39 16.33 -10.42
CA MET A 13 -0.06 15.41 -11.47
C MET A 13 0.50 13.99 -11.25
N LYS A 14 1.79 13.87 -10.94
CA LYS A 14 2.44 12.60 -10.70
C LYS A 14 1.76 11.86 -9.53
N LEU A 15 1.57 12.55 -8.40
CA LEU A 15 0.85 12.00 -7.25
C LEU A 15 -0.54 11.52 -7.64
N MET A 16 -1.33 12.37 -8.32
CA MET A 16 -2.70 12.03 -8.71
C MET A 16 -2.75 10.80 -9.62
N LEU A 17 -1.89 10.73 -10.64
CA LEU A 17 -1.85 9.61 -11.58
C LEU A 17 -1.49 8.28 -10.91
N TYR A 18 -0.49 8.28 -10.02
CA TYR A 18 -0.12 7.07 -9.28
C TYR A 18 -1.24 6.61 -8.36
N LEU A 19 -1.84 7.53 -7.59
CA LEU A 19 -2.91 7.17 -6.66
C LEU A 19 -4.18 6.69 -7.38
N VAL A 20 -4.55 7.32 -8.50
CA VAL A 20 -5.68 6.87 -9.33
C VAL A 20 -5.38 5.48 -9.91
N GLY A 21 -4.18 5.26 -10.46
CA GLY A 21 -3.77 3.95 -10.97
C GLY A 21 -3.84 2.86 -9.90
N GLY A 22 -3.30 3.12 -8.69
CA GLY A 22 -3.41 2.21 -7.56
C GLY A 22 -4.85 1.95 -7.12
N SER A 23 -5.69 2.99 -7.06
CA SER A 23 -7.08 2.86 -6.67
C SER A 23 -7.92 2.04 -7.65
N VAL A 24 -7.63 2.13 -8.96
CA VAL A 24 -8.30 1.29 -9.97
C VAL A 24 -8.04 -0.20 -9.71
N LEU A 25 -6.80 -0.58 -9.36
CA LEU A 25 -6.49 -1.98 -9.03
C LEU A 25 -7.27 -2.45 -7.79
N VAL A 26 -7.37 -1.62 -6.76
CA VAL A 26 -8.17 -1.91 -5.56
C VAL A 26 -9.65 -2.06 -5.92
N TRP A 27 -10.19 -1.18 -6.77
CA TRP A 27 -11.57 -1.26 -7.24
C TRP A 27 -11.86 -2.58 -7.98
N VAL A 28 -10.98 -2.96 -8.91
CA VAL A 28 -11.11 -4.23 -9.63
C VAL A 28 -11.09 -5.42 -8.67
N ALA A 29 -10.20 -5.40 -7.67
CA ALA A 29 -10.12 -6.45 -6.66
C ALA A 29 -11.39 -6.52 -5.79
N ILE A 30 -11.95 -5.37 -5.37
CA ILE A 30 -13.22 -5.31 -4.60
C ILE A 30 -14.37 -5.89 -5.42
N LEU A 31 -14.48 -5.52 -6.70
CA LEU A 31 -15.52 -6.05 -7.58
C LEU A 31 -15.36 -7.56 -7.80
N ALA A 32 -14.13 -8.05 -7.96
CA ALA A 32 -13.87 -9.49 -8.07
C ALA A 32 -14.33 -10.25 -6.82
N VAL A 33 -14.01 -9.75 -5.62
CA VAL A 33 -14.47 -10.34 -4.35
C VAL A 33 -16.00 -10.31 -4.24
N TYR A 34 -16.64 -9.22 -4.65
CA TYR A 34 -18.10 -9.11 -4.65
C TYR A 34 -18.77 -10.16 -5.56
N VAL A 35 -18.24 -10.34 -6.79
CA VAL A 35 -18.74 -11.33 -7.73
C VAL A 35 -18.61 -12.75 -7.19
N GLU A 36 -17.46 -13.05 -6.59
CA GLU A 36 -17.22 -14.38 -6.01
C GLU A 36 -18.08 -14.65 -4.77
N ALA A 37 -18.28 -13.64 -3.92
CA ALA A 37 -19.25 -13.72 -2.82
C ALA A 37 -20.68 -13.93 -3.31
N GLY A 38 -21.04 -13.34 -4.45
CA GLY A 38 -22.32 -13.57 -5.12
C GLY A 38 -22.48 -15.03 -5.61
N ARG A 39 -21.42 -15.64 -6.12
CA ARG A 39 -21.40 -17.07 -6.48
C ARG A 39 -21.56 -17.99 -5.26
N ALA A 40 -21.03 -17.56 -4.12
CA ALA A 40 -21.23 -18.25 -2.82
C ALA A 40 -22.62 -18.00 -2.21
N GLY A 41 -23.52 -17.30 -2.89
CA GLY A 41 -24.89 -17.06 -2.46
C GLY A 41 -25.10 -15.85 -1.52
N SER A 42 -24.08 -15.03 -1.29
CA SER A 42 -24.14 -13.88 -0.38
C SER A 42 -23.47 -12.64 -0.99
N PRO A 43 -24.10 -12.01 -2.01
CA PRO A 43 -23.54 -10.79 -2.62
C PRO A 43 -23.58 -9.64 -1.60
N THR A 44 -22.41 -9.20 -1.13
CA THR A 44 -22.30 -8.15 -0.10
C THR A 44 -20.99 -7.40 -0.22
N PHE A 45 -20.98 -6.15 0.25
CA PHE A 45 -19.77 -5.34 0.46
C PHE A 45 -19.38 -5.24 1.94
N SER A 46 -20.08 -5.94 2.85
CA SER A 46 -19.75 -5.94 4.26
C SER A 46 -18.47 -6.72 4.51
N LEU A 47 -17.42 -6.05 5.00
CA LEU A 47 -16.13 -6.68 5.33
C LEU A 47 -16.28 -7.80 6.37
N GLN A 48 -17.24 -7.69 7.30
CA GLN A 48 -17.49 -8.70 8.30
C GLN A 48 -18.01 -9.99 7.69
N ILE A 49 -19.01 -9.89 6.81
CA ILE A 49 -19.60 -11.06 6.14
C ILE A 49 -18.59 -11.66 5.16
N LEU A 50 -17.88 -10.84 4.39
CA LEU A 50 -16.82 -11.29 3.49
C LEU A 50 -15.70 -12.00 4.24
N GLY A 51 -15.30 -11.51 5.42
CA GLY A 51 -14.31 -12.16 6.27
C GLY A 51 -14.79 -13.53 6.81
N GLN A 52 -16.07 -13.66 7.14
CA GLN A 52 -16.66 -14.96 7.52
C GLN A 52 -16.71 -15.94 6.34
N LEU A 53 -17.04 -15.46 5.14
CA LEU A 53 -16.99 -16.27 3.92
C LEU A 53 -15.57 -16.76 3.61
N ALA A 54 -14.57 -15.89 3.79
CA ALA A 54 -13.16 -16.25 3.63
C ALA A 54 -12.74 -17.35 4.61
N GLN A 55 -13.10 -17.22 5.90
CA GLN A 55 -12.81 -18.23 6.93
C GLN A 55 -13.52 -19.55 6.68
N ASN A 56 -14.71 -19.53 6.06
CA ASN A 56 -15.46 -20.73 5.68
C ASN A 56 -14.96 -21.38 4.38
N GLY A 57 -13.88 -20.88 3.77
CA GLY A 57 -13.32 -21.43 2.55
C GLY A 57 -14.15 -21.16 1.29
N ALA A 58 -15.00 -20.12 1.30
CA ALA A 58 -15.84 -19.79 0.14
C ALA A 58 -15.03 -19.28 -1.07
N PHE A 59 -13.81 -18.80 -0.85
CA PHE A 59 -12.91 -18.32 -1.88
C PHE A 59 -11.86 -19.38 -2.21
N SER A 60 -11.81 -19.85 -3.47
CA SER A 60 -10.82 -20.83 -3.90
C SER A 60 -9.39 -20.25 -3.85
N GLU A 61 -8.39 -21.10 -3.55
CA GLU A 61 -6.98 -20.69 -3.52
C GLU A 61 -6.54 -20.03 -4.84
N GLY A 62 -6.99 -20.54 -5.98
CA GLY A 62 -6.70 -19.94 -7.28
C GLY A 62 -7.24 -18.53 -7.42
N PHE A 63 -8.46 -18.26 -6.95
CA PHE A 63 -9.05 -16.94 -6.93
C PHE A 63 -8.26 -16.00 -6.02
N GLN A 64 -7.93 -16.44 -4.79
CA GLN A 64 -7.16 -15.65 -3.83
C GLN A 64 -5.79 -15.27 -4.39
N ASN A 65 -5.09 -16.20 -5.05
CA ASN A 65 -3.78 -15.97 -5.66
C ASN A 65 -3.81 -14.93 -6.81
N TRP A 66 -4.94 -14.78 -7.51
CA TRP A 66 -5.08 -13.77 -8.56
C TRP A 66 -5.55 -12.40 -8.04
N VAL A 67 -6.37 -12.38 -7.02
CA VAL A 67 -6.95 -11.12 -6.50
C VAL A 67 -6.04 -10.47 -5.47
N PHE A 68 -5.32 -11.25 -4.66
CA PHE A 68 -4.41 -10.69 -3.66
C PHE A 68 -3.35 -9.75 -4.23
N PRO A 69 -2.66 -10.05 -5.37
CA PRO A 69 -1.72 -9.12 -5.98
C PRO A 69 -2.34 -7.77 -6.37
N LEU A 70 -3.61 -7.74 -6.75
CA LEU A 70 -4.29 -6.49 -7.09
C LEU A 70 -4.43 -5.60 -5.85
N PHE A 71 -4.80 -6.18 -4.70
CA PHE A 71 -4.81 -5.46 -3.42
C PHE A 71 -3.40 -5.06 -3.00
N MET A 72 -2.43 -6.00 -3.08
CA MET A 72 -1.04 -5.76 -2.68
C MET A 72 -0.42 -4.62 -3.47
N VAL A 73 -0.55 -4.62 -4.80
CA VAL A 73 -0.01 -3.55 -5.65
C VAL A 73 -0.81 -2.27 -5.48
N GLY A 74 -2.14 -2.31 -5.47
CA GLY A 74 -2.98 -1.12 -5.34
C GLY A 74 -2.75 -0.37 -4.02
N PHE A 75 -2.77 -1.06 -2.90
CA PHE A 75 -2.43 -0.48 -1.60
C PHE A 75 -0.92 -0.22 -1.46
N GLY A 76 -0.08 -1.02 -2.11
CA GLY A 76 1.36 -0.83 -2.18
C GLY A 76 1.73 0.49 -2.89
N VAL A 77 1.05 0.85 -3.97
CA VAL A 77 1.19 2.16 -4.62
C VAL A 77 0.89 3.27 -3.64
N LEU A 78 -0.19 3.16 -2.86
CA LEU A 78 -0.58 4.13 -1.85
C LEU A 78 0.44 4.19 -0.69
N ALA A 79 1.02 3.05 -0.30
CA ALA A 79 2.08 2.97 0.71
C ALA A 79 3.45 3.47 0.21
N GLY A 80 3.62 3.65 -1.09
CA GLY A 80 4.91 4.02 -1.68
C GLY A 80 5.85 2.83 -1.85
N LEU A 81 5.33 1.66 -2.22
CA LEU A 81 6.10 0.45 -2.49
C LEU A 81 6.91 0.59 -3.78
N TRP A 82 8.17 0.15 -3.76
CA TRP A 82 8.97 0.04 -4.97
C TRP A 82 8.32 -0.92 -5.98
N PRO A 83 8.26 -0.62 -7.29
CA PRO A 83 8.83 0.53 -8.01
C PRO A 83 7.94 1.78 -8.06
N PHE A 84 6.76 1.78 -7.45
CA PHE A 84 5.75 2.86 -7.57
C PHE A 84 5.88 3.96 -6.49
N HIS A 85 7.03 4.09 -5.84
CA HIS A 85 7.26 5.01 -4.72
C HIS A 85 7.59 6.46 -5.12
N THR A 86 7.93 6.71 -6.41
CA THR A 86 8.53 7.99 -6.84
C THR A 86 7.61 9.20 -6.71
N TRP A 87 6.30 8.98 -6.59
CA TRP A 87 5.33 10.05 -6.33
C TRP A 87 5.47 10.65 -4.92
N SER A 88 5.94 9.86 -3.95
CA SER A 88 6.02 10.29 -2.55
C SER A 88 7.06 11.39 -2.31
N PRO A 89 8.35 11.26 -2.68
CA PRO A 89 9.33 12.34 -2.52
C PRO A 89 8.93 13.61 -3.28
N ASP A 90 8.51 13.48 -4.54
CA ASP A 90 8.09 14.62 -5.35
C ASP A 90 6.84 15.32 -4.78
N GLY A 91 5.89 14.54 -4.28
CA GLY A 91 4.70 15.03 -3.60
C GLY A 91 5.03 15.79 -2.31
N HIS A 92 5.98 15.30 -1.51
CA HIS A 92 6.43 15.97 -0.30
C HIS A 92 7.08 17.33 -0.57
N VAL A 93 7.94 17.40 -1.60
CA VAL A 93 8.64 18.64 -1.95
C VAL A 93 7.69 19.67 -2.55
N ALA A 94 6.78 19.24 -3.42
CA ALA A 94 5.81 20.12 -4.07
C ALA A 94 4.72 20.63 -3.12
N ALA A 95 4.44 19.93 -2.01
CA ALA A 95 3.40 20.28 -1.07
C ALA A 95 3.84 21.35 -0.05
N PRO A 96 2.90 22.20 0.44
CA PRO A 96 3.09 22.97 1.66
C PRO A 96 3.32 22.05 2.87
N THR A 97 4.01 22.53 3.91
CA THR A 97 4.41 21.71 5.07
C THR A 97 3.23 20.99 5.73
N ALA A 98 2.09 21.65 5.90
CA ALA A 98 0.90 21.05 6.48
C ALA A 98 0.37 19.85 5.66
N VAL A 99 0.37 19.98 4.34
CA VAL A 99 -0.04 18.90 3.41
C VAL A 99 0.97 17.77 3.42
N SER A 100 2.27 18.09 3.46
CA SER A 100 3.36 17.10 3.56
C SER A 100 3.25 16.27 4.84
N MET A 101 2.88 16.88 5.98
CA MET A 101 2.64 16.16 7.23
C MET A 101 1.48 15.17 7.12
N LEU A 102 0.36 15.55 6.51
CA LEU A 102 -0.77 14.65 6.26
C LEU A 102 -0.41 13.52 5.31
N HIS A 103 0.43 13.81 4.32
CA HIS A 103 0.94 12.83 3.36
C HIS A 103 1.72 11.70 4.04
N ALA A 104 2.72 12.08 4.85
CA ALA A 104 3.54 11.12 5.58
C ALA A 104 2.78 10.45 6.73
N GLY A 105 1.99 11.22 7.47
CA GLY A 105 1.32 10.75 8.69
C GLY A 105 0.09 9.88 8.45
N VAL A 106 -0.66 10.14 7.39
CA VAL A 106 -1.95 9.47 7.14
C VAL A 106 -1.95 8.70 5.82
N LEU A 107 -1.67 9.38 4.71
CA LEU A 107 -1.92 8.82 3.38
C LEU A 107 -1.14 7.52 3.13
N MET A 108 0.16 7.50 3.39
CA MET A 108 0.99 6.30 3.19
C MET A 108 0.60 5.17 4.14
N LYS A 109 0.20 5.48 5.39
CA LYS A 109 -0.25 4.48 6.37
C LYS A 109 -1.58 3.83 6.01
N LEU A 110 -2.46 4.54 5.28
CA LEU A 110 -3.69 3.94 4.77
C LEU A 110 -3.42 2.80 3.78
N GLY A 111 -2.32 2.85 3.02
CA GLY A 111 -1.90 1.74 2.16
C GLY A 111 -1.57 0.48 2.97
N ALA A 112 -0.74 0.61 4.00
CA ALA A 112 -0.41 -0.50 4.90
C ALA A 112 -1.65 -1.03 5.64
N TYR A 113 -2.49 -0.12 6.17
CA TYR A 113 -3.75 -0.48 6.81
C TYR A 113 -4.69 -1.25 5.85
N GLY A 114 -4.76 -0.83 4.58
CA GLY A 114 -5.55 -1.52 3.56
C GLY A 114 -5.08 -2.95 3.32
N ILE A 115 -3.77 -3.20 3.28
CA ILE A 115 -3.21 -4.56 3.16
C ILE A 115 -3.63 -5.40 4.38
N ILE A 116 -3.47 -4.88 5.59
CA ILE A 116 -3.83 -5.61 6.82
C ILE A 116 -5.34 -5.87 6.88
N ARG A 117 -6.15 -4.83 6.74
CA ARG A 117 -7.58 -4.89 7.03
C ARG A 117 -8.40 -5.52 5.91
N VAL A 118 -7.96 -5.39 4.67
CA VAL A 118 -8.68 -5.90 3.49
C VAL A 118 -7.95 -7.12 2.94
N GLY A 119 -6.69 -6.98 2.57
CA GLY A 119 -5.91 -8.04 1.92
C GLY A 119 -5.83 -9.31 2.77
N LEU A 120 -5.29 -9.20 3.99
CA LEU A 120 -5.09 -10.37 4.88
C LEU A 120 -6.41 -10.94 5.42
N THR A 121 -7.42 -10.09 5.63
CA THR A 121 -8.70 -10.55 6.21
C THR A 121 -9.56 -11.29 5.19
N LEU A 122 -9.52 -10.87 3.92
CA LEU A 122 -10.37 -11.45 2.88
C LEU A 122 -9.69 -12.59 2.11
N LEU A 123 -8.35 -12.59 2.01
CA LEU A 123 -7.60 -13.49 1.15
C LEU A 123 -6.39 -14.09 1.91
N PRO A 124 -6.60 -14.88 2.98
CA PRO A 124 -5.50 -15.40 3.79
C PRO A 124 -4.55 -16.32 3.00
N ASP A 125 -5.07 -17.25 2.19
CA ASP A 125 -4.25 -18.18 1.40
C ASP A 125 -3.46 -17.45 0.32
N GLY A 126 -4.08 -16.45 -0.32
CA GLY A 126 -3.41 -15.57 -1.28
C GLY A 126 -2.31 -14.74 -0.61
N ALA A 127 -2.51 -14.33 0.64
CA ALA A 127 -1.50 -13.63 1.42
C ALA A 127 -0.27 -14.52 1.64
N ASP A 128 -0.45 -15.74 2.14
CA ASP A 128 0.67 -16.67 2.40
C ASP A 128 1.53 -16.87 1.14
N ALA A 129 0.91 -17.01 -0.02
CA ALA A 129 1.62 -17.18 -1.28
C ALA A 129 2.44 -15.95 -1.71
N TRP A 130 1.95 -14.73 -1.45
CA TRP A 130 2.56 -13.48 -1.94
C TRP A 130 3.43 -12.74 -0.90
N MET A 131 3.42 -13.16 0.39
CA MET A 131 4.25 -12.53 1.41
C MET A 131 5.76 -12.54 1.10
N PRO A 132 6.36 -13.61 0.53
CA PRO A 132 7.78 -13.58 0.13
C PRO A 132 8.10 -12.47 -0.85
N VAL A 133 7.18 -12.18 -1.79
CA VAL A 133 7.31 -11.06 -2.73
C VAL A 133 7.24 -9.73 -2.01
N LEU A 134 6.28 -9.57 -1.09
CA LEU A 134 6.13 -8.35 -0.31
C LEU A 134 7.34 -8.08 0.58
N ILE A 135 7.93 -9.11 1.22
CA ILE A 135 9.20 -9.00 1.98
C ILE A 135 10.33 -8.50 1.08
N THR A 136 10.48 -9.12 -0.10
CA THR A 136 11.54 -8.74 -1.04
C THR A 136 11.38 -7.29 -1.49
N LEU A 137 10.19 -6.88 -1.90
CA LEU A 137 9.90 -5.49 -2.30
C LEU A 137 10.07 -4.51 -1.13
N GLY A 138 9.65 -4.88 0.08
CA GLY A 138 9.86 -4.10 1.29
C GLY A 138 11.35 -3.91 1.60
N THR A 139 12.17 -4.96 1.46
CA THR A 139 13.62 -4.89 1.65
C THR A 139 14.27 -3.94 0.63
N VAL A 140 13.88 -4.04 -0.64
CA VAL A 140 14.34 -3.10 -1.68
C VAL A 140 13.93 -1.68 -1.32
N ASN A 141 12.71 -1.46 -0.84
CA ASN A 141 12.21 -0.16 -0.40
C ASN A 141 13.06 0.45 0.71
N VAL A 142 13.42 -0.36 1.71
CA VAL A 142 14.28 0.07 2.84
C VAL A 142 15.64 0.50 2.33
N LEU A 143 16.32 -0.36 1.59
CA LEU A 143 17.68 -0.11 1.12
C LEU A 143 17.75 1.06 0.14
N TYR A 144 16.87 1.03 -0.88
CA TYR A 144 16.80 2.09 -1.87
C TYR A 144 16.42 3.44 -1.26
N GLY A 145 15.40 3.46 -0.39
CA GLY A 145 14.93 4.68 0.27
C GLY A 145 16.01 5.29 1.16
N ALA A 146 16.74 4.47 1.93
CA ALA A 146 17.82 4.93 2.80
C ALA A 146 19.01 5.50 2.00
N VAL A 147 19.49 4.78 0.98
CA VAL A 147 20.60 5.24 0.13
C VAL A 147 20.21 6.50 -0.64
N SER A 148 19.00 6.55 -1.18
CA SER A 148 18.49 7.74 -1.88
C SER A 148 18.36 8.94 -0.95
N ALA A 149 17.94 8.75 0.31
CA ALA A 149 17.86 9.83 1.29
C ALA A 149 19.24 10.43 1.60
N MET A 150 20.27 9.58 1.74
CA MET A 150 21.65 10.05 2.01
C MET A 150 22.25 10.87 0.86
N SER A 151 21.79 10.65 -0.37
CA SER A 151 22.31 11.36 -1.56
C SER A 151 21.62 12.71 -1.83
N GLN A 152 20.57 13.05 -1.08
CA GLN A 152 19.82 14.29 -1.29
C GLN A 152 20.45 15.48 -0.56
N THR A 153 20.38 16.64 -1.20
CA THR A 153 20.85 17.92 -0.63
C THR A 153 19.70 18.75 -0.05
N ASP A 154 18.47 18.52 -0.51
CA ASP A 154 17.26 19.21 -0.03
C ASP A 154 16.61 18.40 1.09
N LEU A 155 16.39 19.01 2.26
CA LEU A 155 15.81 18.39 3.45
C LEU A 155 14.43 17.77 3.18
N LYS A 156 13.60 18.36 2.32
CA LYS A 156 12.28 17.80 1.99
C LYS A 156 12.40 16.49 1.21
N TYR A 157 13.37 16.38 0.29
CA TYR A 157 13.66 15.11 -0.39
C TYR A 157 14.20 14.06 0.57
N VAL A 158 15.10 14.44 1.49
CA VAL A 158 15.61 13.54 2.55
C VAL A 158 14.44 12.94 3.34
N ILE A 159 13.51 13.78 3.81
CA ILE A 159 12.32 13.32 4.57
C ILE A 159 11.42 12.44 3.69
N GLY A 160 11.22 12.79 2.42
CA GLY A 160 10.41 12.02 1.48
C GLY A 160 10.95 10.60 1.27
N TYR A 161 12.24 10.46 0.98
CA TYR A 161 12.88 9.15 0.81
C TYR A 161 13.01 8.38 2.13
N SER A 162 13.23 9.06 3.25
CA SER A 162 13.18 8.45 4.58
C SER A 162 11.80 7.85 4.87
N SER A 163 10.71 8.54 4.51
CA SER A 163 9.35 8.02 4.64
C SER A 163 9.13 6.75 3.81
N VAL A 164 9.67 6.68 2.59
CA VAL A 164 9.64 5.48 1.74
C VAL A 164 10.38 4.32 2.42
N SER A 165 11.58 4.56 2.97
CA SER A 165 12.34 3.55 3.70
C SER A 165 11.57 3.02 4.93
N HIS A 166 10.98 3.90 5.74
CA HIS A 166 10.17 3.51 6.89
C HIS A 166 8.95 2.67 6.50
N MET A 167 8.26 3.02 5.40
CA MET A 167 7.16 2.20 4.90
C MET A 167 7.63 0.80 4.46
N GLY A 168 8.86 0.67 3.98
CA GLY A 168 9.46 -0.64 3.73
C GLY A 168 9.50 -1.52 4.98
N TYR A 169 9.92 -0.98 6.14
CA TYR A 169 9.89 -1.72 7.41
C TYR A 169 8.47 -2.14 7.82
N VAL A 170 7.50 -1.24 7.68
CA VAL A 170 6.10 -1.54 7.97
C VAL A 170 5.60 -2.70 7.10
N LEU A 171 5.87 -2.66 5.80
CA LEU A 171 5.46 -3.71 4.86
C LEU A 171 6.16 -5.05 5.14
N MET A 172 7.45 -5.03 5.50
CA MET A 172 8.16 -6.24 5.94
C MET A 172 7.55 -6.82 7.21
N GLY A 173 7.21 -5.98 8.20
CA GLY A 173 6.54 -6.42 9.42
C GLY A 173 5.16 -7.05 9.16
N ILE A 174 4.38 -6.49 8.25
CA ILE A 174 3.10 -7.07 7.81
C ILE A 174 3.33 -8.45 7.17
N ALA A 175 4.36 -8.56 6.34
CA ALA A 175 4.66 -9.77 5.58
C ALA A 175 5.16 -10.95 6.42
N THR A 176 5.49 -10.75 7.70
CA THR A 176 5.83 -11.87 8.60
C THR A 176 4.62 -12.70 9.00
N LEU A 177 3.40 -12.16 8.89
CA LEU A 177 2.13 -12.78 9.34
C LEU A 177 2.14 -13.20 10.81
N ASP A 178 3.14 -12.79 11.59
CA ASP A 178 3.27 -13.10 13.01
C ASP A 178 2.79 -11.93 13.89
N ARG A 179 2.30 -12.24 15.10
CA ARG A 179 1.82 -11.23 16.06
C ARG A 179 2.88 -10.20 16.43
N ILE A 180 4.14 -10.65 16.56
CA ILE A 180 5.26 -9.77 16.91
C ILE A 180 5.56 -8.82 15.75
N GLY A 181 5.69 -9.36 14.53
CA GLY A 181 5.94 -8.56 13.32
C GLY A 181 4.82 -7.58 13.00
N MET A 182 3.56 -8.03 13.10
CA MET A 182 2.38 -7.16 12.96
C MET A 182 2.33 -6.07 14.03
N GLY A 183 2.62 -6.42 15.29
CA GLY A 183 2.73 -5.45 16.38
C GLY A 183 3.79 -4.39 16.09
N GLY A 184 4.98 -4.79 15.64
CA GLY A 184 6.04 -3.88 15.25
C GLY A 184 5.72 -3.03 14.00
N ALA A 185 4.87 -3.52 13.11
CA ALA A 185 4.44 -2.75 11.92
C ALA A 185 3.42 -1.65 12.26
N VAL A 186 2.64 -1.82 13.33
CA VAL A 186 1.59 -0.88 13.76
C VAL A 186 2.13 0.20 14.71
N LEU A 187 3.20 -0.09 15.45
CA LEU A 187 3.89 0.86 16.34
C LEU A 187 4.76 1.84 15.56
#